data_6ea39d1b84c7d2a77026f54719b62431
#
_entry.id   6ea39d1b84c7d2a77026f54719b62431
#
_cell.length_a   1.000
_cell.length_b   1.000
_cell.length_c   1.000
_cell.angle_alpha   90.00
_cell.angle_beta   90.00
_cell.angle_gamma   90.00
#
_symmetry.space_group_name_H-M   'P 1'
#
loop_
_entity.id
_entity.type
_entity.pdbx_description
1 polymer ?
#
loop_
_entity_poly.entity_id
_entity_poly.type
_entity_poly.pdbx_seq_one_letter_code
_entity_poly.pdbx_strand_id
1 'polypeptide(L)'
;ATGTKTKAAAPAATTAIATATKDWTTVVSATPEGGFRMGNPNAPVKLLEFASLTCPHCKDFHEEALPTIKAKYIATGKVNYEFRNFVLNGPDFAASMLARCQGPTVFFNLLNAFFVNQAMWTEPFTKLTEADTKRLQALPEDQQIAALAVTGGLDGFMRTRGMPRAKFDQCLADKKAFEQLTRMRTDAVEKYKLTGTPAFIINGETQAETFNWATLQP
;
A
#
# COMPACT_ATOMS: atom_id res chain seq x y z
N ALA A 1 41.62 30.69 -65.76
CA ALA A 1 41.55 30.73 -64.32
C ALA A 1 40.24 30.08 -63.85
N THR A 2 40.32 28.82 -63.49
CA THR A 2 39.16 28.02 -62.97
C THR A 2 39.21 28.01 -61.46
N GLY A 3 38.22 28.66 -60.81
CA GLY A 3 38.07 28.71 -59.37
C GLY A 3 37.22 27.54 -58.89
N THR A 4 37.85 26.65 -58.13
CA THR A 4 37.18 25.51 -57.45
C THR A 4 36.54 26.01 -56.17
N LYS A 5 35.20 25.95 -56.10
CA LYS A 5 34.43 26.24 -54.89
C LYS A 5 34.38 24.98 -54.00
N THR A 6 35.07 25.02 -52.91
CA THR A 6 34.99 24.01 -51.84
C THR A 6 33.68 24.17 -51.07
N LYS A 7 32.85 23.12 -51.09
CA LYS A 7 31.57 23.04 -50.36
C LYS A 7 31.86 22.63 -48.92
N ALA A 8 31.61 23.55 -47.99
CA ALA A 8 31.72 23.27 -46.57
C ALA A 8 30.66 22.22 -46.13
N ALA A 9 31.09 21.15 -45.51
CA ALA A 9 30.20 20.16 -44.91
C ALA A 9 29.61 20.71 -43.59
N ALA A 10 28.29 20.62 -43.46
CA ALA A 10 27.57 20.98 -42.24
C ALA A 10 27.89 19.95 -41.14
N PRO A 11 28.01 20.38 -39.86
CA PRO A 11 28.26 19.45 -38.75
C PRO A 11 27.03 18.56 -38.51
N ALA A 12 27.27 17.24 -38.43
CA ALA A 12 26.27 16.27 -38.08
C ALA A 12 25.74 16.55 -36.67
N ALA A 13 24.44 16.78 -36.57
CA ALA A 13 23.75 16.90 -35.30
C ALA A 13 23.79 15.54 -34.58
N THR A 14 24.57 15.44 -33.54
CA THR A 14 24.59 14.29 -32.62
C THR A 14 23.28 14.32 -31.84
N THR A 15 22.32 13.50 -32.25
CA THR A 15 21.08 13.26 -31.50
C THR A 15 21.48 12.54 -30.20
N ALA A 16 21.54 13.27 -29.11
CA ALA A 16 21.70 12.68 -27.80
C ALA A 16 20.45 11.80 -27.54
N ILE A 17 20.62 10.49 -27.57
CA ILE A 17 19.60 9.54 -27.11
C ILE A 17 19.45 9.80 -25.63
N ALA A 18 18.39 10.48 -25.22
CA ALA A 18 18.00 10.60 -23.84
C ALA A 18 17.72 9.16 -23.35
N THR A 19 18.63 8.62 -22.54
CA THR A 19 18.37 7.37 -21.81
C THR A 19 17.18 7.62 -20.92
N ALA A 20 16.04 7.00 -21.24
CA ALA A 20 14.84 7.06 -20.43
C ALA A 20 15.22 6.65 -19.00
N THR A 21 15.13 7.58 -18.06
CA THR A 21 15.37 7.30 -16.65
C THR A 21 14.32 6.31 -16.20
N LYS A 22 14.74 5.19 -15.58
CA LYS A 22 13.86 4.13 -15.09
C LYS A 22 12.86 4.73 -14.09
N ASP A 23 11.56 4.55 -14.35
CA ASP A 23 10.51 4.86 -13.36
C ASP A 23 10.46 3.75 -12.31
N TRP A 24 10.98 4.06 -11.13
CA TRP A 24 11.04 3.11 -10.05
C TRP A 24 9.69 2.83 -9.37
N THR A 25 8.64 3.60 -9.63
CA THR A 25 7.30 3.33 -9.09
C THR A 25 6.68 2.04 -9.62
N THR A 26 7.19 1.52 -10.74
CA THR A 26 6.75 0.26 -11.34
C THR A 26 7.44 -0.98 -10.73
N VAL A 27 8.47 -0.77 -9.92
CA VAL A 27 9.22 -1.86 -9.26
C VAL A 27 8.58 -2.13 -7.90
N VAL A 28 7.84 -3.22 -7.82
CA VAL A 28 7.13 -3.65 -6.60
C VAL A 28 7.52 -5.08 -6.22
N SER A 29 7.57 -5.36 -4.91
CA SER A 29 7.91 -6.68 -4.39
C SER A 29 7.33 -6.90 -3.00
N ALA A 30 7.15 -8.17 -2.62
CA ALA A 30 6.88 -8.55 -1.24
C ALA A 30 8.18 -8.56 -0.43
N THR A 31 8.06 -8.35 0.88
CA THR A 31 9.19 -8.46 1.82
C THR A 31 9.05 -9.71 2.70
N PRO A 32 10.16 -10.24 3.25
CA PRO A 32 10.12 -11.41 4.13
C PRO A 32 9.26 -11.16 5.37
N GLU A 33 9.19 -9.93 5.86
CA GLU A 33 8.40 -9.53 7.02
C GLU A 33 6.91 -9.37 6.70
N GLY A 34 6.54 -9.56 5.45
CA GLY A 34 5.16 -9.51 4.98
C GLY A 34 4.72 -8.16 4.46
N GLY A 35 5.58 -7.17 4.37
CA GLY A 35 5.28 -5.89 3.71
C GLY A 35 5.23 -5.99 2.20
N PHE A 36 4.77 -4.93 1.57
CA PHE A 36 4.95 -4.70 0.14
C PHE A 36 5.74 -3.42 -0.08
N ARG A 37 6.75 -3.48 -0.94
CA ARG A 37 7.59 -2.32 -1.24
C ARG A 37 7.48 -1.88 -2.69
N MET A 38 7.69 -0.59 -2.89
CA MET A 38 7.74 0.09 -4.16
C MET A 38 9.02 0.92 -4.23
N GLY A 39 9.70 0.88 -5.36
CA GLY A 39 10.88 1.71 -5.58
C GLY A 39 12.18 0.94 -5.77
N ASN A 40 13.27 1.70 -5.89
CA ASN A 40 14.61 1.16 -6.03
C ASN A 40 15.01 0.36 -4.77
N PRO A 41 15.29 -0.95 -4.86
CA PRO A 41 15.74 -1.73 -3.70
C PRO A 41 17.05 -1.22 -3.10
N ASN A 42 17.87 -0.50 -3.89
CA ASN A 42 19.13 0.10 -3.44
C ASN A 42 19.00 1.61 -3.11
N ALA A 43 17.78 2.15 -3.00
CA ALA A 43 17.59 3.54 -2.62
C ALA A 43 18.28 3.86 -1.29
N PRO A 44 18.89 5.04 -1.15
CA PRO A 44 19.56 5.45 0.10
C PRO A 44 18.58 5.62 1.27
N VAL A 45 17.32 5.93 0.98
CA VAL A 45 16.28 6.09 2.01
C VAL A 45 15.30 4.93 1.91
N LYS A 46 15.14 4.21 3.02
CA LYS A 46 14.14 3.17 3.23
C LYS A 46 13.03 3.74 4.12
N LEU A 47 11.88 4.03 3.53
CA LEU A 47 10.71 4.51 4.26
C LEU A 47 9.75 3.35 4.46
N LEU A 48 9.58 2.93 5.71
CA LEU A 48 8.58 1.95 6.11
C LEU A 48 7.44 2.66 6.82
N GLU A 49 6.22 2.43 6.34
CA GLU A 49 4.98 2.87 6.96
C GLU A 49 4.21 1.69 7.53
N PHE A 50 3.84 1.79 8.80
CA PHE A 50 2.80 0.96 9.41
C PHE A 50 1.48 1.73 9.41
N ALA A 51 0.46 1.15 8.78
CA ALA A 51 -0.84 1.82 8.66
C ALA A 51 -2.01 0.84 8.69
N SER A 52 -3.18 1.38 9.05
CA SER A 52 -4.46 0.68 9.06
C SER A 52 -5.36 1.23 7.97
N LEU A 53 -6.09 0.36 7.28
CA LEU A 53 -7.03 0.75 6.24
C LEU A 53 -8.27 1.47 6.80
N THR A 54 -8.55 1.31 8.11
CA THR A 54 -9.66 1.99 8.78
C THR A 54 -9.23 3.26 9.52
N CYS A 55 -7.94 3.58 9.54
CA CYS A 55 -7.43 4.77 10.22
C CYS A 55 -7.61 6.03 9.37
N PRO A 56 -8.34 7.07 9.83
CA PRO A 56 -8.51 8.32 9.08
C PRO A 56 -7.18 9.05 8.82
N HIS A 57 -6.29 9.11 9.81
CA HIS A 57 -4.97 9.76 9.65
C HIS A 57 -4.07 9.04 8.63
N CYS A 58 -4.20 7.72 8.50
CA CYS A 58 -3.51 6.97 7.44
C CYS A 58 -4.05 7.34 6.06
N LYS A 59 -5.38 7.47 5.93
CA LYS A 59 -6.01 7.97 4.71
C LYS A 59 -5.49 9.37 4.35
N ASP A 60 -5.52 10.30 5.31
CA ASP A 60 -5.08 11.68 5.10
C ASP A 60 -3.61 11.72 4.63
N PHE A 61 -2.72 10.98 5.29
CA PHE A 61 -1.33 10.85 4.87
C PHE A 61 -1.22 10.28 3.44
N HIS A 62 -2.00 9.26 3.13
CA HIS A 62 -1.98 8.62 1.81
C HIS A 62 -2.43 9.58 0.70
N GLU A 63 -3.44 10.41 0.95
CA GLU A 63 -3.94 11.40 -0.01
C GLU A 63 -3.01 12.61 -0.15
N GLU A 64 -2.46 13.12 0.94
CA GLU A 64 -1.63 14.33 0.96
C GLU A 64 -0.18 14.07 0.53
N ALA A 65 0.42 13.00 1.05
CA ALA A 65 1.85 12.75 0.95
C ALA A 65 2.26 11.83 -0.20
N LEU A 66 1.52 10.73 -0.37
CA LEU A 66 1.98 9.66 -1.25
C LEU A 66 2.14 10.08 -2.72
N PRO A 67 1.29 10.93 -3.32
CA PRO A 67 1.52 11.42 -4.67
C PRO A 67 2.86 12.13 -4.83
N THR A 68 3.23 12.98 -3.86
CA THR A 68 4.51 13.68 -3.83
C THR A 68 5.69 12.74 -3.59
N ILE A 69 5.56 11.83 -2.64
CA ILE A 69 6.58 10.79 -2.34
C ILE A 69 6.83 9.94 -3.58
N LYS A 70 5.78 9.49 -4.26
CA LYS A 70 5.91 8.70 -5.50
C LYS A 70 6.61 9.47 -6.61
N ALA A 71 6.16 10.69 -6.90
CA ALA A 71 6.67 11.46 -8.03
C ALA A 71 8.11 11.97 -7.82
N LYS A 72 8.41 12.46 -6.61
CA LYS A 72 9.69 13.16 -6.34
C LYS A 72 10.79 12.24 -5.78
N TYR A 73 10.42 11.19 -5.08
CA TYR A 73 11.39 10.38 -4.33
C TYR A 73 11.44 8.92 -4.80
N ILE A 74 10.29 8.26 -4.98
CA ILE A 74 10.27 6.86 -5.43
C ILE A 74 10.62 6.77 -6.91
N ALA A 75 9.93 7.53 -7.78
CA ALA A 75 10.17 7.51 -9.22
C ALA A 75 11.64 7.78 -9.58
N THR A 76 12.30 8.68 -8.82
CA THR A 76 13.71 9.05 -9.01
C THR A 76 14.70 8.07 -8.37
N GLY A 77 14.23 7.04 -7.66
CA GLY A 77 15.07 6.03 -7.02
C GLY A 77 15.71 6.46 -5.69
N LYS A 78 15.32 7.61 -5.14
CA LYS A 78 15.85 8.14 -3.87
C LYS A 78 15.25 7.46 -2.64
N VAL A 79 13.99 7.01 -2.74
CA VAL A 79 13.25 6.33 -1.67
C VAL A 79 12.78 4.96 -2.15
N ASN A 80 12.95 3.96 -1.29
CA ASN A 80 12.24 2.69 -1.35
C ASN A 80 11.17 2.72 -0.26
N TYR A 81 9.91 2.69 -0.67
CA TYR A 81 8.76 2.76 0.23
C TYR A 81 8.22 1.37 0.50
N GLU A 82 8.07 1.00 1.77
CA GLU A 82 7.45 -0.24 2.21
C GLU A 82 6.21 0.06 3.04
N PHE A 83 5.10 -0.61 2.72
CA PHE A 83 3.86 -0.58 3.50
C PHE A 83 3.70 -1.87 4.28
N ARG A 84 3.42 -1.77 5.58
CA ARG A 84 3.03 -2.89 6.45
C ARG A 84 1.69 -2.60 7.12
N ASN A 85 0.80 -3.58 7.10
CA ASN A 85 -0.48 -3.45 7.77
C ASN A 85 -0.31 -3.49 9.29
N PHE A 86 -0.87 -2.49 9.97
CA PHE A 86 -1.12 -2.49 11.41
C PHE A 86 -2.63 -2.56 11.61
N VAL A 87 -3.17 -3.77 11.65
CA VAL A 87 -4.62 -3.97 11.72
C VAL A 87 -5.18 -3.59 13.08
N LEU A 88 -6.23 -2.77 13.08
CA LEU A 88 -6.85 -2.22 14.29
C LEU A 88 -8.14 -2.94 14.70
N ASN A 89 -8.88 -3.51 13.74
CA ASN A 89 -10.21 -4.09 13.95
C ASN A 89 -10.56 -5.14 12.88
N GLY A 90 -11.69 -5.80 13.04
CA GLY A 90 -12.16 -6.85 12.12
C GLY A 90 -12.34 -6.38 10.66
N PRO A 91 -13.03 -5.25 10.40
CA PRO A 91 -13.13 -4.69 9.05
C PRO A 91 -11.78 -4.39 8.40
N ASP A 92 -10.84 -3.82 9.15
CA ASP A 92 -9.46 -3.60 8.68
C ASP A 92 -8.76 -4.90 8.33
N PHE A 93 -8.94 -5.93 9.16
CA PHE A 93 -8.39 -7.26 8.93
C PHE A 93 -8.88 -7.84 7.60
N ALA A 94 -10.19 -7.84 7.38
CA ALA A 94 -10.82 -8.33 6.16
C ALA A 94 -10.33 -7.55 4.92
N ALA A 95 -10.35 -6.22 4.97
CA ALA A 95 -9.88 -5.35 3.90
C ALA A 95 -8.39 -5.58 3.60
N SER A 96 -7.57 -5.75 4.63
CA SER A 96 -6.14 -6.03 4.50
C SER A 96 -5.87 -7.39 3.83
N MET A 97 -6.59 -8.46 4.20
CA MET A 97 -6.50 -9.75 3.52
C MET A 97 -6.82 -9.63 2.02
N LEU A 98 -7.90 -8.92 1.69
CA LEU A 98 -8.34 -8.72 0.30
C LEU A 98 -7.35 -7.88 -0.51
N ALA A 99 -6.83 -6.79 0.04
CA ALA A 99 -5.86 -5.92 -0.64
C ALA A 99 -4.57 -6.66 -0.99
N ARG A 100 -4.14 -7.59 -0.12
CA ARG A 100 -2.87 -8.32 -0.21
C ARG A 100 -2.90 -9.56 -1.08
N CYS A 101 -4.07 -10.14 -1.23
CA CYS A 101 -4.28 -11.49 -1.77
C CYS A 101 -3.74 -11.71 -3.19
N GLN A 102 -3.70 -10.65 -4.02
CA GLN A 102 -3.23 -10.73 -5.40
C GLN A 102 -1.74 -10.37 -5.56
N GLY A 103 -1.04 -10.17 -4.46
CA GLY A 103 0.40 -9.89 -4.45
C GLY A 103 0.76 -8.44 -4.75
N PRO A 104 2.08 -8.15 -4.85
CA PRO A 104 2.60 -6.79 -4.86
C PRO A 104 2.19 -5.97 -6.08
N THR A 105 2.01 -6.60 -7.23
CA THR A 105 1.67 -5.90 -8.49
C THR A 105 0.32 -5.19 -8.41
N VAL A 106 -0.65 -5.75 -7.69
CA VAL A 106 -2.01 -5.23 -7.55
C VAL A 106 -2.19 -4.47 -6.24
N PHE A 107 -1.37 -4.79 -5.23
CA PHE A 107 -1.52 -4.30 -3.86
C PHE A 107 -1.64 -2.79 -3.76
N PHE A 108 -0.71 -2.02 -4.33
CA PHE A 108 -0.72 -0.56 -4.20
C PHE A 108 -1.92 0.12 -4.87
N ASN A 109 -2.48 -0.48 -5.91
CA ASN A 109 -3.71 0.00 -6.53
C ASN A 109 -4.93 -0.25 -5.62
N LEU A 110 -5.00 -1.44 -5.00
CA LEU A 110 -6.06 -1.77 -4.05
C LEU A 110 -5.92 -0.95 -2.75
N LEU A 111 -4.70 -0.76 -2.26
CA LEU A 111 -4.41 0.10 -1.12
C LEU A 111 -4.96 1.51 -1.34
N ASN A 112 -4.65 2.11 -2.49
CA ASN A 112 -5.19 3.41 -2.87
C ASN A 112 -6.72 3.40 -2.94
N ALA A 113 -7.32 2.35 -3.54
CA ALA A 113 -8.76 2.24 -3.65
C ALA A 113 -9.45 2.15 -2.27
N PHE A 114 -8.86 1.43 -1.32
CA PHE A 114 -9.38 1.35 0.04
C PHE A 114 -9.28 2.69 0.77
N PHE A 115 -8.16 3.42 0.67
CA PHE A 115 -8.02 4.73 1.32
C PHE A 115 -8.94 5.79 0.70
N VAL A 116 -8.93 5.96 -0.61
CA VAL A 116 -9.78 6.96 -1.30
C VAL A 116 -11.27 6.73 -1.02
N ASN A 117 -11.70 5.48 -0.86
CA ASN A 117 -13.09 5.14 -0.59
C ASN A 117 -13.35 4.75 0.87
N GLN A 118 -12.46 5.14 1.81
CA GLN A 118 -12.50 4.67 3.19
C GLN A 118 -13.87 4.88 3.84
N ALA A 119 -14.43 6.07 3.76
CA ALA A 119 -15.73 6.37 4.35
C ALA A 119 -16.84 5.47 3.78
N MET A 120 -16.84 5.24 2.48
CA MET A 120 -17.85 4.44 1.79
C MET A 120 -17.83 2.97 2.21
N TRP A 121 -16.65 2.33 2.23
CA TRP A 121 -16.59 0.91 2.54
C TRP A 121 -16.59 0.61 4.04
N THR A 122 -16.28 1.59 4.90
CA THR A 122 -16.35 1.42 6.36
C THR A 122 -17.75 1.69 6.93
N GLU A 123 -18.55 2.53 6.28
CA GLU A 123 -19.88 2.90 6.75
C GLU A 123 -20.80 1.70 7.08
N PRO A 124 -20.92 0.64 6.26
CA PRO A 124 -21.77 -0.50 6.59
C PRO A 124 -21.42 -1.19 7.90
N PHE A 125 -20.13 -1.18 8.28
CA PHE A 125 -19.68 -1.78 9.54
C PHE A 125 -20.10 -0.97 10.77
N THR A 126 -20.33 0.33 10.63
CA THR A 126 -20.84 1.18 11.72
C THR A 126 -22.34 0.97 11.95
N LYS A 127 -23.02 0.34 11.01
CA LYS A 127 -24.47 0.07 11.04
C LYS A 127 -24.81 -1.37 11.43
N LEU A 128 -23.81 -2.18 11.79
CA LEU A 128 -24.05 -3.56 12.24
C LEU A 128 -24.94 -3.54 13.49
N THR A 129 -26.00 -4.33 13.44
CA THR A 129 -26.94 -4.49 14.56
C THR A 129 -26.37 -5.45 15.61
N GLU A 130 -26.97 -5.43 16.81
CA GLU A 130 -26.66 -6.43 17.84
C GLU A 130 -26.94 -7.87 17.34
N ALA A 131 -27.99 -8.04 16.53
CA ALA A 131 -28.32 -9.33 15.92
C ALA A 131 -27.22 -9.78 14.95
N ASP A 132 -26.69 -8.87 14.11
CA ASP A 132 -25.57 -9.17 13.22
C ASP A 132 -24.32 -9.57 14.02
N THR A 133 -24.00 -8.83 15.06
CA THR A 133 -22.85 -9.11 15.93
C THR A 133 -22.98 -10.49 16.58
N LYS A 134 -24.13 -10.83 17.14
CA LYS A 134 -24.39 -12.14 17.73
C LYS A 134 -24.29 -13.28 16.70
N ARG A 135 -24.85 -13.06 15.50
CA ARG A 135 -24.78 -14.03 14.41
C ARG A 135 -23.33 -14.29 13.97
N LEU A 136 -22.53 -13.23 13.83
CA LEU A 136 -21.12 -13.35 13.46
C LEU A 136 -20.30 -14.07 14.53
N GLN A 137 -20.50 -13.71 15.81
CA GLN A 137 -19.79 -14.33 16.93
C GLN A 137 -20.16 -15.80 17.16
N ALA A 138 -21.34 -16.24 16.71
CA ALA A 138 -21.78 -17.62 16.78
C ALA A 138 -21.12 -18.53 15.73
N LEU A 139 -20.45 -17.95 14.73
CA LEU A 139 -19.73 -18.71 13.71
C LEU A 139 -18.39 -19.22 14.27
N PRO A 140 -17.86 -20.34 13.72
CA PRO A 140 -16.48 -20.75 13.95
C PRO A 140 -15.52 -19.58 13.68
N GLU A 141 -14.48 -19.46 14.50
CA GLU A 141 -13.55 -18.31 14.47
C GLU A 141 -12.94 -18.07 13.08
N ASP A 142 -12.59 -19.15 12.37
CA ASP A 142 -12.03 -19.11 11.02
C ASP A 142 -13.02 -18.66 9.93
N GLN A 143 -14.33 -18.58 10.25
CA GLN A 143 -15.36 -18.08 9.35
C GLN A 143 -15.80 -16.64 9.65
N GLN A 144 -15.48 -16.12 10.82
CA GLN A 144 -15.99 -14.83 11.29
C GLN A 144 -15.54 -13.67 10.39
N ILE A 145 -14.28 -13.64 9.97
CA ILE A 145 -13.72 -12.56 9.11
C ILE A 145 -14.39 -12.55 7.74
N ALA A 146 -14.58 -13.72 7.13
CA ALA A 146 -15.25 -13.83 5.83
C ALA A 146 -16.72 -13.40 5.91
N ALA A 147 -17.43 -13.84 6.94
CA ALA A 147 -18.81 -13.45 7.18
C ALA A 147 -18.96 -11.96 7.47
N LEU A 148 -18.04 -11.39 8.26
CA LEU A 148 -17.97 -9.95 8.53
C LEU A 148 -17.78 -9.16 7.23
N ALA A 149 -16.83 -9.57 6.39
CA ALA A 149 -16.55 -8.94 5.11
C ALA A 149 -17.77 -8.89 4.19
N VAL A 150 -18.51 -10.01 4.10
CA VAL A 150 -19.76 -10.09 3.30
C VAL A 150 -20.84 -9.22 3.90
N THR A 151 -21.03 -9.27 5.23
CA THR A 151 -22.04 -8.46 5.93
C THR A 151 -21.79 -6.96 5.74
N GLY A 152 -20.51 -6.54 5.70
CA GLY A 152 -20.12 -5.15 5.44
C GLY A 152 -20.04 -4.77 3.95
N GLY A 153 -20.39 -5.69 3.03
CA GLY A 153 -20.45 -5.38 1.59
C GLY A 153 -19.10 -5.33 0.87
N LEU A 154 -18.03 -5.85 1.46
CA LEU A 154 -16.70 -5.86 0.83
C LEU A 154 -16.67 -6.74 -0.43
N ASP A 155 -17.54 -7.72 -0.58
CA ASP A 155 -17.65 -8.52 -1.80
C ASP A 155 -18.11 -7.66 -3.00
N GLY A 156 -19.07 -6.77 -2.80
CA GLY A 156 -19.49 -5.78 -3.79
C GLY A 156 -18.38 -4.79 -4.12
N PHE A 157 -17.69 -4.27 -3.10
CA PHE A 157 -16.56 -3.36 -3.25
C PHE A 157 -15.43 -3.97 -4.08
N MET A 158 -15.06 -5.21 -3.81
CA MET A 158 -13.98 -5.90 -4.52
C MET A 158 -14.39 -6.36 -5.92
N ARG A 159 -15.66 -6.74 -6.12
CA ARG A 159 -16.19 -7.13 -7.44
C ARG A 159 -16.09 -5.99 -8.45
N THR A 160 -16.40 -4.75 -8.06
CA THR A 160 -16.25 -3.58 -8.93
C THR A 160 -14.79 -3.25 -9.27
N ARG A 161 -13.83 -3.92 -8.58
CA ARG A 161 -12.38 -3.81 -8.79
C ARG A 161 -11.77 -5.06 -9.41
N GLY A 162 -12.61 -5.90 -10.00
CA GLY A 162 -12.17 -7.07 -10.77
C GLY A 162 -11.88 -8.32 -9.94
N MET A 163 -12.30 -8.38 -8.67
CA MET A 163 -12.17 -9.60 -7.86
C MET A 163 -13.47 -10.41 -7.92
N PRO A 164 -13.51 -11.58 -8.60
CA PRO A 164 -14.67 -12.44 -8.61
C PRO A 164 -14.90 -13.07 -7.23
N ARG A 165 -16.15 -13.47 -6.95
CA ARG A 165 -16.55 -14.01 -5.64
C ARG A 165 -15.70 -15.19 -5.20
N ALA A 166 -15.40 -16.13 -6.08
CA ALA A 166 -14.57 -17.27 -5.73
C ALA A 166 -13.16 -16.85 -5.25
N LYS A 167 -12.58 -15.82 -5.86
CA LYS A 167 -11.28 -15.27 -5.43
C LYS A 167 -11.40 -14.54 -4.09
N PHE A 168 -12.46 -13.78 -3.90
CA PHE A 168 -12.78 -13.12 -2.63
C PHE A 168 -12.85 -14.15 -1.48
N ASP A 169 -13.62 -15.22 -1.66
CA ASP A 169 -13.77 -16.27 -0.65
C ASP A 169 -12.43 -16.98 -0.37
N GLN A 170 -11.65 -17.28 -1.42
CA GLN A 170 -10.30 -17.84 -1.29
C GLN A 170 -9.36 -16.95 -0.49
N CYS A 171 -9.38 -15.63 -0.75
CA CYS A 171 -8.53 -14.67 -0.05
C CYS A 171 -8.81 -14.63 1.45
N LEU A 172 -10.09 -14.64 1.83
CA LEU A 172 -10.50 -14.58 3.23
C LEU A 172 -10.38 -15.91 3.98
N ALA A 173 -10.23 -17.03 3.27
CA ALA A 173 -9.97 -18.35 3.84
C ALA A 173 -8.46 -18.65 4.01
N ASP A 174 -7.57 -17.73 3.58
CA ASP A 174 -6.13 -17.94 3.64
C ASP A 174 -5.57 -17.74 5.07
N LYS A 175 -5.39 -18.86 5.76
CA LYS A 175 -4.85 -18.88 7.14
C LYS A 175 -3.44 -18.30 7.23
N LYS A 176 -2.60 -18.48 6.19
CA LYS A 176 -1.23 -17.93 6.19
C LYS A 176 -1.26 -16.41 6.08
N ALA A 177 -2.16 -15.86 5.27
CA ALA A 177 -2.36 -14.42 5.18
C ALA A 177 -2.86 -13.84 6.51
N PHE A 178 -3.79 -14.53 7.17
CA PHE A 178 -4.28 -14.18 8.51
C PHE A 178 -3.13 -14.13 9.53
N GLU A 179 -2.36 -15.20 9.63
CA GLU A 179 -1.22 -15.29 10.53
C GLU A 179 -0.15 -14.22 10.24
N GLN A 180 0.10 -13.92 8.95
CA GLN A 180 1.05 -12.89 8.55
C GLN A 180 0.62 -11.49 9.01
N LEU A 181 -0.66 -11.14 8.86
CA LEU A 181 -1.21 -9.87 9.37
C LEU A 181 -1.10 -9.79 10.89
N THR A 182 -1.38 -10.88 11.59
CA THR A 182 -1.23 -10.96 13.05
C THR A 182 0.23 -10.74 13.46
N ARG A 183 1.18 -11.40 12.79
CA ARG A 183 2.62 -11.21 13.04
C ARG A 183 3.07 -9.77 12.79
N MET A 184 2.65 -9.14 11.68
CA MET A 184 3.00 -7.74 11.39
C MET A 184 2.52 -6.80 12.49
N ARG A 185 1.31 -7.03 13.03
CA ARG A 185 0.80 -6.25 14.16
C ARG A 185 1.61 -6.48 15.43
N THR A 186 1.95 -7.73 15.71
CA THR A 186 2.81 -8.09 16.86
C THR A 186 4.19 -7.43 16.73
N ASP A 187 4.83 -7.54 15.58
CA ASP A 187 6.12 -6.89 15.31
C ASP A 187 6.05 -5.36 15.47
N ALA A 188 4.98 -4.74 15.00
CA ALA A 188 4.78 -3.30 15.17
C ALA A 188 4.81 -2.89 16.65
N VAL A 189 4.10 -3.63 17.49
CA VAL A 189 4.00 -3.33 18.94
C VAL A 189 5.28 -3.74 19.68
N GLU A 190 5.77 -4.95 19.46
CA GLU A 190 6.85 -5.53 20.27
C GLU A 190 8.24 -5.09 19.80
N LYS A 191 8.48 -5.08 18.50
CA LYS A 191 9.77 -4.78 17.90
C LYS A 191 9.97 -3.27 17.68
N TYR A 192 8.97 -2.61 17.13
CA TYR A 192 9.05 -1.18 16.80
C TYR A 192 8.46 -0.27 17.87
N LYS A 193 7.83 -0.84 18.91
CA LYS A 193 7.21 -0.09 20.03
C LYS A 193 6.15 0.91 19.59
N LEU A 194 5.44 0.59 18.51
CA LEU A 194 4.41 1.48 17.97
C LEU A 194 3.15 1.44 18.82
N THR A 195 2.56 2.60 19.03
CA THR A 195 1.33 2.78 19.82
C THR A 195 0.13 3.18 18.99
N GLY A 196 0.32 3.46 17.70
CA GLY A 196 -0.76 3.91 16.80
C GLY A 196 -0.33 3.96 15.34
N THR A 197 -1.23 4.48 14.51
CA THR A 197 -1.06 4.61 13.06
C THR A 197 -1.47 6.01 12.56
N PRO A 198 -0.86 6.51 11.46
CA PRO A 198 0.30 5.93 10.78
C PRO A 198 1.56 6.03 11.65
N ALA A 199 2.52 5.13 11.44
CA ALA A 199 3.83 5.21 12.05
C ALA A 199 4.91 4.96 11.00
N PHE A 200 6.03 5.68 11.12
CA PHE A 200 7.09 5.70 10.14
C PHE A 200 8.41 5.25 10.69
N ILE A 201 9.14 4.46 9.92
CA ILE A 201 10.50 4.04 10.20
C ILE A 201 11.36 4.44 9.00
N ILE A 202 12.41 5.23 9.22
CA ILE A 202 13.35 5.65 8.19
C ILE A 202 14.70 5.01 8.48
N ASN A 203 15.20 4.23 7.52
CA ASN A 203 16.49 3.53 7.63
C ASN A 203 16.64 2.71 8.94
N GLY A 204 15.52 2.12 9.42
CA GLY A 204 15.47 1.31 10.64
C GLY A 204 15.20 2.07 11.93
N GLU A 205 15.12 3.41 11.88
CA GLU A 205 14.84 4.25 13.06
C GLU A 205 13.38 4.69 13.07
N THR A 206 12.67 4.41 14.17
CA THR A 206 11.29 4.85 14.38
C THR A 206 11.23 6.35 14.52
N GLN A 207 10.40 7.00 13.72
CA GLN A 207 10.17 8.45 13.75
C GLN A 207 9.09 8.75 14.79
N ALA A 208 9.52 8.99 16.03
CA ALA A 208 8.63 9.36 17.11
C ALA A 208 7.94 10.70 16.80
N GLU A 209 6.66 10.82 17.21
CA GLU A 209 5.85 12.05 17.03
C GLU A 209 5.63 12.47 15.57
N THR A 210 5.85 11.57 14.62
CA THR A 210 5.63 11.81 13.19
C THR A 210 4.41 11.03 12.73
N PHE A 211 3.30 11.74 12.50
CA PHE A 211 1.99 11.12 12.18
C PHE A 211 1.35 11.67 10.91
N ASN A 212 2.01 12.60 10.23
CA ASN A 212 1.48 13.26 9.03
C ASN A 212 2.61 13.73 8.10
N TRP A 213 2.23 14.21 6.92
CA TRP A 213 3.21 14.68 5.94
C TRP A 213 4.02 15.88 6.42
N ALA A 214 3.41 16.82 7.12
CA ALA A 214 4.10 18.02 7.57
C ALA A 214 5.27 17.73 8.52
N THR A 215 5.16 16.64 9.31
CA THR A 215 6.22 16.24 10.26
C THR A 215 7.20 15.22 9.64
N LEU A 216 6.83 14.55 8.53
CA LEU A 216 7.69 13.56 7.86
C LEU A 216 8.56 14.18 6.76
N GLN A 217 8.07 15.20 6.06
CA GLN A 217 8.80 15.81 4.95
C GLN A 217 10.14 16.41 5.42
N PRO A 218 11.21 16.34 4.58
CA PRO A 218 12.52 16.92 4.92
C PRO A 218 12.48 18.42 5.07
#